data_865ed52fb42a747880237403b155feff
#
_entry.id   865ed52fb42a747880237403b155feff
#
_cell.length_a   1.000
_cell.length_b   1.000
_cell.length_c   1.000
_cell.angle_alpha   90.00
_cell.angle_beta   90.00
_cell.angle_gamma   90.00
#
_symmetry.space_group_name_H-M   'P 1'
#
loop_
_entity.id
_entity.type
_entity.pdbx_description
1 polymer ?
#
loop_
_entity_poly.entity_id
_entity_poly.type
_entity_poly.pdbx_seq_one_letter_code
_entity_poly.pdbx_strand_id
1 'polypeptide(L)'
;MHDDAHHEVDQPSAWIQRWAEHLPAAGRVLDVACGSGRHARWLAARGHRVEAVDRDKDALRSLAGIRNVTTREADLEGAAWPYSGEQFDAIVVVNYLHRPLLPLLLSALAPRGVLLYETFAVGNERYGRPRNPDFLLKPGELLQIAHGRLEVLAYENLTLDAPRPAVVQRICAVKGASAH
;
A
#
# COMPACT_ATOMS: atom_id res chain seq x y z
N MET A 1 23.57 0.09 -21.79
CA MET A 1 22.13 -0.19 -21.92
C MET A 1 21.65 -1.11 -20.79
N HIS A 2 21.93 -0.74 -19.50
CA HIS A 2 21.55 -1.56 -18.31
C HIS A 2 20.95 -0.72 -17.17
N ASP A 3 20.69 0.57 -17.43
CA ASP A 3 20.27 1.53 -16.38
C ASP A 3 18.74 1.71 -16.27
N ASP A 4 17.98 1.38 -17.33
CA ASP A 4 16.54 1.64 -17.36
C ASP A 4 15.72 0.71 -16.45
N ALA A 5 16.17 -0.54 -16.25
CA ALA A 5 15.42 -1.54 -15.46
C ALA A 5 15.46 -1.25 -13.94
N HIS A 6 16.53 -0.62 -13.44
CA HIS A 6 16.63 -0.21 -12.03
C HIS A 6 15.84 1.07 -11.75
N HIS A 7 15.74 1.97 -12.71
CA HIS A 7 15.00 3.22 -12.57
C HIS A 7 13.47 3.00 -12.46
N GLU A 8 12.92 2.01 -13.16
CA GLU A 8 11.48 1.68 -13.09
C GLU A 8 11.05 1.06 -11.76
N VAL A 9 11.95 0.32 -11.10
CA VAL A 9 11.67 -0.32 -9.79
C VAL A 9 11.60 0.72 -8.66
N ASP A 10 12.28 1.87 -8.83
CA ASP A 10 12.31 2.96 -7.84
C ASP A 10 11.15 3.95 -8.00
N GLN A 11 10.40 3.90 -9.09
CA GLN A 11 9.24 4.76 -9.28
C GLN A 11 8.03 4.27 -8.46
N PRO A 12 7.26 5.18 -7.86
CA PRO A 12 6.01 4.81 -7.22
C PRO A 12 5.04 4.20 -8.23
N SER A 13 4.17 3.31 -7.75
CA SER A 13 3.08 2.78 -8.55
C SER A 13 2.27 3.90 -9.21
N ALA A 14 1.95 3.76 -10.50
CA ALA A 14 1.09 4.69 -11.22
C ALA A 14 -0.30 4.81 -10.57
N TRP A 15 -0.79 3.74 -9.93
CA TRP A 15 -2.02 3.78 -9.16
C TRP A 15 -1.92 4.71 -7.96
N ILE A 16 -0.86 4.59 -7.19
CA ILE A 16 -0.63 5.46 -6.03
C ILE A 16 -0.48 6.92 -6.50
N GLN A 17 0.28 7.17 -7.55
CA GLN A 17 0.44 8.52 -8.10
C GLN A 17 -0.89 9.13 -8.53
N ARG A 18 -1.73 8.35 -9.23
CA ARG A 18 -3.03 8.79 -9.75
C ARG A 18 -4.01 9.20 -8.64
N TRP A 19 -4.04 8.43 -7.55
CA TRP A 19 -5.05 8.59 -6.50
C TRP A 19 -4.55 9.35 -5.26
N ALA A 20 -3.27 9.72 -5.21
CA ALA A 20 -2.70 10.45 -4.08
C ALA A 20 -3.32 11.85 -3.87
N GLU A 21 -3.97 12.42 -4.88
CA GLU A 21 -4.69 13.69 -4.75
C GLU A 21 -5.89 13.62 -3.77
N HIS A 22 -6.38 12.40 -3.48
CA HIS A 22 -7.44 12.16 -2.52
C HIS A 22 -6.93 12.08 -1.08
N LEU A 23 -5.62 12.05 -0.87
CA LEU A 23 -5.04 12.06 0.47
C LEU A 23 -5.19 13.45 1.09
N PRO A 24 -5.56 13.54 2.39
CA PRO A 24 -5.57 14.82 3.09
C PRO A 24 -4.23 15.53 3.02
N ALA A 25 -4.23 16.83 2.76
CA ALA A 25 -3.01 17.64 2.69
C ALA A 25 -2.19 17.50 3.99
N ALA A 26 -0.87 17.25 3.87
CA ALA A 26 0.04 17.01 4.98
C ALA A 26 -0.42 15.86 5.92
N GLY A 27 -1.26 14.95 5.43
CA GLY A 27 -1.80 13.84 6.19
C GLY A 27 -0.73 12.87 6.70
N ARG A 28 -1.07 12.13 7.75
CA ARG A 28 -0.26 11.02 8.26
C ARG A 28 -0.54 9.77 7.44
N VAL A 29 0.47 9.26 6.76
CA VAL A 29 0.37 8.11 5.86
C VAL A 29 1.14 6.93 6.41
N LEU A 30 0.54 5.73 6.40
CA LEU A 30 1.23 4.48 6.68
C LEU A 30 1.56 3.78 5.35
N ASP A 31 2.84 3.56 5.08
CA ASP A 31 3.34 2.75 3.96
C ASP A 31 3.68 1.34 4.48
N VAL A 32 2.81 0.38 4.17
CA VAL A 32 2.82 -0.99 4.72
C VAL A 32 3.68 -1.90 3.88
N ALA A 33 4.62 -2.62 4.52
CA ALA A 33 5.62 -3.45 3.84
C ALA A 33 6.33 -2.65 2.75
N CYS A 34 6.89 -1.50 3.19
CA CYS A 34 7.36 -0.44 2.31
C CYS A 34 8.61 -0.81 1.48
N GLY A 35 9.30 -1.90 1.82
CA GLY A 35 10.58 -2.26 1.19
C GLY A 35 11.59 -1.12 1.28
N SER A 36 12.21 -0.77 0.16
CA SER A 36 13.13 0.38 0.06
C SER A 36 12.46 1.75 0.16
N GLY A 37 11.12 1.79 0.28
CA GLY A 37 10.37 3.01 0.56
C GLY A 37 10.17 3.95 -0.63
N ARG A 38 10.03 3.43 -1.85
CA ARG A 38 9.76 4.25 -3.04
C ARG A 38 8.50 5.12 -2.90
N HIS A 39 7.43 4.57 -2.31
CA HIS A 39 6.20 5.32 -2.04
C HIS A 39 6.38 6.29 -0.89
N ALA A 40 7.05 5.87 0.19
CA ALA A 40 7.34 6.72 1.34
C ALA A 40 8.11 7.98 0.93
N ARG A 41 9.18 7.86 0.12
CA ARG A 41 9.94 9.00 -0.40
C ARG A 41 9.06 9.94 -1.21
N TRP A 42 8.29 9.38 -2.12
CA TRP A 42 7.47 10.14 -3.05
C TRP A 42 6.35 10.92 -2.33
N LEU A 43 5.69 10.30 -1.35
CA LEU A 43 4.66 10.92 -0.52
C LEU A 43 5.24 12.00 0.40
N ALA A 44 6.39 11.72 1.03
CA ALA A 44 7.07 12.68 1.90
C ALA A 44 7.52 13.93 1.13
N ALA A 45 8.00 13.78 -0.11
CA ALA A 45 8.34 14.90 -0.99
C ALA A 45 7.14 15.79 -1.33
N ARG A 46 5.91 15.26 -1.19
CA ARG A 46 4.64 15.98 -1.36
C ARG A 46 4.09 16.56 -0.07
N GLY A 47 4.86 16.48 1.02
CA GLY A 47 4.52 17.09 2.30
C GLY A 47 3.74 16.19 3.26
N HIS A 48 3.48 14.93 2.91
CA HIS A 48 2.86 13.99 3.85
C HIS A 48 3.87 13.54 4.91
N ARG A 49 3.35 13.22 6.10
CA ARG A 49 4.13 12.59 7.18
C ARG A 49 3.99 11.08 7.05
N VAL A 50 5.04 10.41 6.63
CA VAL A 50 5.00 8.99 6.30
C VAL A 50 5.64 8.15 7.40
N GLU A 51 4.89 7.20 7.91
CA GLU A 51 5.37 6.08 8.70
C GLU A 51 5.60 4.91 7.75
N ALA A 52 6.84 4.49 7.55
CA ALA A 52 7.23 3.40 6.67
C ALA A 52 7.56 2.16 7.51
N VAL A 53 6.80 1.08 7.34
CA VAL A 53 6.98 -0.15 8.12
C VAL A 53 7.39 -1.30 7.23
N ASP A 54 8.44 -2.01 7.63
CA ASP A 54 8.89 -3.25 7.01
C ASP A 54 9.64 -4.12 8.03
N ARG A 55 9.80 -5.41 7.74
CA ARG A 55 10.65 -6.31 8.50
C ARG A 55 12.13 -6.22 8.10
N ASP A 56 12.39 -5.72 6.89
CA ASP A 56 13.74 -5.59 6.34
C ASP A 56 14.41 -4.30 6.85
N LYS A 57 15.21 -4.45 7.88
CA LYS A 57 15.98 -3.36 8.48
C LYS A 57 16.94 -2.68 7.51
N ASP A 58 17.52 -3.43 6.57
CA ASP A 58 18.48 -2.88 5.62
C ASP A 58 17.75 -2.03 4.56
N ALA A 59 16.59 -2.46 4.12
CA ALA A 59 15.71 -1.66 3.28
C ALA A 59 15.31 -0.35 3.98
N LEU A 60 14.91 -0.41 5.25
CA LEU A 60 14.54 0.77 6.04
C LEU A 60 15.69 1.76 6.25
N ARG A 61 16.94 1.30 6.34
CA ARG A 61 18.11 2.20 6.44
C ARG A 61 18.22 3.17 5.27
N SER A 62 17.74 2.79 4.11
CA SER A 62 17.72 3.64 2.92
C SER A 62 16.81 4.88 3.09
N LEU A 63 15.91 4.85 4.06
CA LEU A 63 14.98 5.93 4.39
C LEU A 63 15.49 6.85 5.50
N ALA A 64 16.63 6.51 6.13
CA ALA A 64 17.18 7.28 7.22
C ALA A 64 17.49 8.74 6.80
N GLY A 65 17.06 9.70 7.62
CA GLY A 65 17.32 11.12 7.38
C GLY A 65 16.42 11.78 6.32
N ILE A 66 15.50 11.03 5.70
CA ILE A 66 14.54 11.64 4.78
C ILE A 66 13.50 12.43 5.58
N ARG A 67 13.37 13.71 5.25
CA ARG A 67 12.41 14.61 5.89
C ARG A 67 10.98 14.05 5.77
N ASN A 68 10.22 14.11 6.86
CA ASN A 68 8.83 13.62 6.94
C ASN A 68 8.67 12.11 6.81
N VAL A 69 9.76 11.32 6.90
CA VAL A 69 9.68 9.86 6.94
C VAL A 69 10.16 9.38 8.30
N THR A 70 9.36 8.60 8.98
CA THR A 70 9.73 7.76 10.13
C THR A 70 9.70 6.31 9.71
N THR A 71 10.61 5.51 10.22
CA THR A 71 10.70 4.09 9.91
C THR A 71 10.43 3.23 11.13
N ARG A 72 9.75 2.12 10.93
CA ARG A 72 9.51 1.11 11.96
C ARG A 72 9.87 -0.27 11.44
N GLU A 73 10.81 -0.94 12.11
CA GLU A 73 11.08 -2.35 11.89
C GLU A 73 10.02 -3.18 12.61
N ALA A 74 9.23 -3.96 11.87
CA ALA A 74 8.23 -4.86 12.43
C ALA A 74 7.92 -6.03 11.50
N ASP A 75 7.77 -7.22 12.07
CA ASP A 75 7.21 -8.38 11.38
C ASP A 75 5.69 -8.32 11.46
N LEU A 76 5.06 -7.95 10.36
CA LEU A 76 3.60 -7.78 10.27
C LEU A 76 2.85 -9.12 10.18
N GLU A 77 3.55 -10.24 10.00
CA GLU A 77 2.95 -11.58 9.85
C GLU A 77 3.10 -12.42 11.11
N GLY A 78 4.21 -12.27 11.84
CA GLY A 78 4.54 -13.11 13.00
C GLY A 78 4.43 -12.41 14.36
N ALA A 79 4.27 -11.07 14.39
CA ALA A 79 4.21 -10.30 15.62
C ALA A 79 2.86 -9.58 15.80
N ALA A 80 2.68 -8.97 16.97
CA ALA A 80 1.50 -8.15 17.23
C ALA A 80 1.50 -6.91 16.32
N TRP A 81 0.30 -6.47 15.93
CA TRP A 81 0.10 -5.24 15.15
C TRP A 81 0.70 -4.03 15.90
N PRO A 82 1.70 -3.35 15.30
CA PRO A 82 2.46 -2.33 16.01
C PRO A 82 1.73 -0.99 16.17
N TYR A 83 0.56 -0.83 15.57
CA TYR A 83 -0.21 0.41 15.53
C TYR A 83 -1.56 0.33 16.24
N SER A 84 -1.66 -0.50 17.29
CA SER A 84 -2.88 -0.60 18.07
C SER A 84 -3.27 0.75 18.67
N GLY A 85 -4.50 1.22 18.36
CA GLY A 85 -4.99 2.51 18.83
C GLY A 85 -4.50 3.74 18.03
N GLU A 86 -3.63 3.53 17.04
CA GLU A 86 -3.19 4.59 16.14
C GLU A 86 -4.10 4.70 14.91
N GLN A 87 -4.20 5.91 14.37
CA GLN A 87 -4.97 6.20 13.16
C GLN A 87 -4.12 6.95 12.14
N PHE A 88 -4.41 6.68 10.87
CA PHE A 88 -3.72 7.27 9.73
C PHE A 88 -4.73 7.90 8.78
N ASP A 89 -4.38 9.06 8.22
CA ASP A 89 -5.17 9.74 7.21
C ASP A 89 -5.15 9.01 5.87
N ALA A 90 -4.10 8.21 5.64
CA ALA A 90 -4.05 7.29 4.52
C ALA A 90 -3.22 6.04 4.86
N ILE A 91 -3.57 4.94 4.20
CA ILE A 91 -2.80 3.70 4.24
C ILE A 91 -2.51 3.27 2.81
N VAL A 92 -1.23 3.02 2.53
CA VAL A 92 -0.73 2.58 1.22
C VAL A 92 -0.17 1.17 1.37
N VAL A 93 -0.61 0.27 0.49
CA VAL A 93 -0.13 -1.11 0.43
C VAL A 93 0.13 -1.47 -1.03
N VAL A 94 1.37 -1.81 -1.37
CA VAL A 94 1.73 -2.19 -2.74
C VAL A 94 2.56 -3.46 -2.75
N ASN A 95 2.18 -4.41 -3.59
CA ASN A 95 2.87 -5.70 -3.77
C ASN A 95 2.97 -6.54 -2.48
N TYR A 96 2.02 -6.41 -1.60
CA TYR A 96 1.98 -7.13 -0.32
C TYR A 96 0.56 -7.63 -0.03
N LEU A 97 0.44 -8.86 0.46
CA LEU A 97 -0.83 -9.44 0.89
C LEU A 97 -0.61 -10.34 2.11
N HIS A 98 -1.16 -9.94 3.23
CA HIS A 98 -1.33 -10.77 4.42
C HIS A 98 -2.74 -10.57 4.95
N ARG A 99 -3.63 -11.53 4.68
CA ARG A 99 -5.07 -11.40 4.94
C ARG A 99 -5.43 -11.07 6.39
N PRO A 100 -4.74 -11.62 7.41
CA PRO A 100 -5.02 -11.25 8.81
C PRO A 100 -4.84 -9.77 9.12
N LEU A 101 -4.05 -9.01 8.34
CA LEU A 101 -3.88 -7.57 8.52
C LEU A 101 -5.06 -6.75 8.00
N LEU A 102 -5.83 -7.25 7.05
CA LEU A 102 -6.86 -6.45 6.38
C LEU A 102 -7.84 -5.77 7.34
N PRO A 103 -8.40 -6.46 8.36
CA PRO A 103 -9.26 -5.80 9.34
C PRO A 103 -8.52 -4.74 10.17
N LEU A 104 -7.23 -4.96 10.47
CA LEU A 104 -6.41 -4.04 11.26
C LEU A 104 -6.12 -2.77 10.47
N LEU A 105 -5.82 -2.88 9.18
CA LEU A 105 -5.64 -1.74 8.28
C LEU A 105 -6.91 -0.88 8.23
N LEU A 106 -8.09 -1.49 8.07
CA LEU A 106 -9.35 -0.75 8.05
C LEU A 106 -9.65 -0.06 9.38
N SER A 107 -9.28 -0.69 10.50
CA SER A 107 -9.43 -0.10 11.83
C SER A 107 -8.49 1.08 12.04
N ALA A 108 -7.27 1.00 11.49
CA ALA A 108 -6.25 2.04 11.58
C ALA A 108 -6.49 3.24 10.63
N LEU A 109 -7.46 3.17 9.72
CA LEU A 109 -7.89 4.34 8.96
C LEU A 109 -8.66 5.31 9.86
N ALA A 110 -8.24 6.58 9.84
CA ALA A 110 -9.00 7.68 10.45
C ALA A 110 -10.36 7.87 9.74
N PRO A 111 -11.34 8.53 10.36
CA PRO A 111 -12.53 9.00 9.65
C PRO A 111 -12.12 9.83 8.42
N ARG A 112 -12.70 9.57 7.26
CA ARG A 112 -12.32 10.11 5.95
C ARG A 112 -10.92 9.70 5.46
N GLY A 113 -10.26 8.77 6.15
CA GLY A 113 -8.99 8.22 5.74
C GLY A 113 -9.09 7.41 4.44
N VAL A 114 -8.03 7.44 3.65
CA VAL A 114 -7.97 6.86 2.30
C VAL A 114 -7.16 5.58 2.32
N LEU A 115 -7.70 4.51 1.76
CA LEU A 115 -6.98 3.27 1.46
C LEU A 115 -6.56 3.25 0.00
N LEU A 116 -5.26 3.17 -0.26
CA LEU A 116 -4.69 2.88 -1.56
C LEU A 116 -4.03 1.49 -1.51
N TYR A 117 -4.63 0.53 -2.15
CA TYR A 117 -4.13 -0.85 -2.15
C TYR A 117 -3.95 -1.34 -3.59
N GLU A 118 -2.78 -1.88 -3.91
CA GLU A 118 -2.47 -2.54 -5.18
C GLU A 118 -1.62 -3.77 -4.93
N THR A 119 -2.07 -4.94 -5.34
CA THR A 119 -1.23 -6.14 -5.29
C THR A 119 -1.66 -7.17 -6.33
N PHE A 120 -0.87 -8.23 -6.43
CA PHE A 120 -1.07 -9.28 -7.41
C PHE A 120 -2.37 -10.05 -7.18
N ALA A 121 -2.99 -10.49 -8.26
CA ALA A 121 -4.23 -11.26 -8.26
C ALA A 121 -4.07 -12.59 -9.01
N VAL A 122 -5.03 -13.47 -8.83
CA VAL A 122 -5.11 -14.78 -9.53
C VAL A 122 -4.98 -14.56 -11.03
N GLY A 123 -4.14 -15.34 -11.66
CA GLY A 123 -3.71 -15.20 -13.05
C GLY A 123 -2.29 -14.67 -13.20
N ASN A 124 -1.73 -14.02 -12.15
CA ASN A 124 -0.35 -13.50 -12.16
C ASN A 124 0.69 -14.62 -12.24
N GLU A 125 0.37 -15.82 -11.76
CA GLU A 125 1.25 -16.99 -11.82
C GLU A 125 1.72 -17.36 -13.24
N ARG A 126 1.01 -16.89 -14.24
CA ARG A 126 1.36 -17.05 -15.68
C ARG A 126 2.49 -16.12 -16.11
N TYR A 127 2.65 -14.99 -15.43
CA TYR A 127 3.64 -13.96 -15.79
C TYR A 127 4.88 -13.98 -14.91
N GLY A 128 4.77 -14.49 -13.66
CA GLY A 128 5.91 -14.49 -12.77
C GLY A 128 5.57 -14.79 -11.31
N ARG A 129 6.34 -14.21 -10.42
CA ARG A 129 6.08 -14.27 -8.96
C ARG A 129 5.25 -13.08 -8.52
N PRO A 130 4.42 -13.22 -7.47
CA PRO A 130 4.18 -14.45 -6.71
C PRO A 130 3.33 -15.45 -7.51
N ARG A 131 3.53 -16.75 -7.22
CA ARG A 131 2.76 -17.86 -7.80
C ARG A 131 1.92 -18.59 -6.74
N ASN A 132 2.28 -18.43 -5.47
CA ASN A 132 1.51 -19.03 -4.37
C ASN A 132 0.16 -18.33 -4.27
N PRO A 133 -0.96 -19.09 -4.34
CA PRO A 133 -2.32 -18.54 -4.21
C PRO A 133 -2.56 -17.71 -2.95
N ASP A 134 -1.83 -17.97 -1.86
CA ASP A 134 -1.94 -17.21 -0.61
C ASP A 134 -1.54 -15.74 -0.77
N PHE A 135 -0.70 -15.45 -1.75
CA PHE A 135 -0.23 -14.09 -2.08
C PHE A 135 -0.95 -13.48 -3.30
N LEU A 136 -2.01 -14.14 -3.78
CA LEU A 136 -2.81 -13.67 -4.91
C LEU A 136 -4.23 -13.35 -4.44
N LEU A 137 -4.69 -12.14 -4.74
CA LEU A 137 -6.07 -11.75 -4.48
C LEU A 137 -7.03 -12.55 -5.37
N LYS A 138 -8.10 -13.04 -4.77
CA LYS A 138 -9.21 -13.65 -5.53
C LYS A 138 -10.01 -12.57 -6.25
N PRO A 139 -10.70 -12.89 -7.36
CA PRO A 139 -11.53 -11.92 -8.06
C PRO A 139 -12.50 -11.17 -7.12
N GLY A 140 -12.46 -9.83 -7.13
CA GLY A 140 -13.32 -8.99 -6.31
C GLY A 140 -12.95 -8.93 -4.81
N GLU A 141 -11.85 -9.53 -4.37
CA GLU A 141 -11.51 -9.62 -2.94
C GLU A 141 -11.35 -8.23 -2.28
N LEU A 142 -10.73 -7.25 -2.95
CA LEU A 142 -10.62 -5.90 -2.41
C LEU A 142 -12.00 -5.20 -2.30
N LEU A 143 -12.92 -5.47 -3.21
CA LEU A 143 -14.29 -4.97 -3.09
C LEU A 143 -15.03 -5.58 -1.90
N GLN A 144 -14.84 -6.88 -1.65
CA GLN A 144 -15.44 -7.57 -0.50
C GLN A 144 -14.91 -6.99 0.82
N ILE A 145 -13.62 -6.68 0.88
CA ILE A 145 -12.99 -6.07 2.05
C ILE A 145 -13.56 -4.67 2.32
N ALA A 146 -13.78 -3.88 1.29
CA ALA A 146 -14.32 -2.52 1.39
C ALA A 146 -15.83 -2.50 1.68
N HIS A 147 -16.57 -3.56 1.31
CA HIS A 147 -18.03 -3.60 1.40
C HIS A 147 -18.55 -3.28 2.81
N GLY A 148 -19.47 -2.30 2.89
CA GLY A 148 -20.08 -1.86 4.14
C GLY A 148 -19.14 -1.11 5.12
N ARG A 149 -17.89 -0.88 4.72
CA ARG A 149 -16.86 -0.25 5.57
C ARG A 149 -16.22 0.99 4.94
N LEU A 150 -16.02 0.96 3.62
CA LEU A 150 -15.39 2.02 2.85
C LEU A 150 -16.26 2.38 1.65
N GLU A 151 -16.24 3.64 1.25
CA GLU A 151 -16.73 4.11 -0.04
C GLU A 151 -15.66 3.88 -1.09
N VAL A 152 -15.96 3.10 -2.12
CA VAL A 152 -15.02 2.79 -3.21
C VAL A 152 -15.07 3.90 -4.25
N LEU A 153 -13.95 4.62 -4.42
CA LEU A 153 -13.81 5.65 -5.45
C LEU A 153 -13.36 5.04 -6.79
N ALA A 154 -12.51 4.03 -6.73
CA ALA A 154 -12.02 3.33 -7.91
C ALA A 154 -11.60 1.90 -7.55
N TYR A 155 -11.81 1.01 -8.50
CA TYR A 155 -11.37 -0.39 -8.41
C TYR A 155 -11.02 -0.90 -9.80
N GLU A 156 -9.95 -1.66 -9.88
CA GLU A 156 -9.54 -2.35 -11.10
C GLU A 156 -9.06 -3.77 -10.77
N ASN A 157 -9.40 -4.71 -11.65
CA ASN A 157 -8.85 -6.07 -11.69
C ASN A 157 -8.48 -6.33 -13.15
N LEU A 158 -7.20 -6.25 -13.48
CA LEU A 158 -6.75 -6.25 -14.87
C LEU A 158 -5.32 -6.79 -15.02
N THR A 159 -4.97 -7.06 -16.25
CA THR A 159 -3.58 -7.33 -16.62
C THR A 159 -2.90 -6.02 -17.00
N LEU A 160 -1.76 -5.74 -16.36
CA LEU A 160 -0.84 -4.68 -16.74
C LEU A 160 0.15 -5.24 -17.77
N ASP A 161 0.51 -4.45 -18.77
CA ASP A 161 1.53 -4.81 -19.76
C ASP A 161 2.91 -4.27 -19.38
N ALA A 162 2.95 -3.14 -18.69
CA ALA A 162 4.18 -2.46 -18.29
C ALA A 162 4.17 -2.16 -16.77
N PRO A 163 5.36 -2.06 -16.15
CA PRO A 163 6.72 -2.31 -16.68
C PRO A 163 6.98 -3.77 -17.00
N ARG A 164 6.20 -4.68 -16.43
CA ARG A 164 6.20 -6.13 -16.71
C ARG A 164 4.77 -6.64 -16.69
N PRO A 165 4.41 -7.59 -17.54
CA PRO A 165 3.09 -8.20 -17.50
C PRO A 165 2.77 -8.74 -16.10
N ALA A 166 1.62 -8.36 -15.56
CA ALA A 166 1.17 -8.78 -14.24
C ALA A 166 -0.36 -8.70 -14.13
N VAL A 167 -0.97 -9.62 -13.42
CA VAL A 167 -2.39 -9.49 -13.04
C VAL A 167 -2.46 -8.86 -11.66
N VAL A 168 -3.18 -7.76 -11.54
CA VAL A 168 -3.33 -7.01 -10.31
C VAL A 168 -4.78 -6.71 -9.98
N GLN A 169 -5.06 -6.58 -8.69
CA GLN A 169 -6.21 -5.85 -8.18
C GLN A 169 -5.74 -4.59 -7.48
N ARG A 170 -6.51 -3.51 -7.65
CA ARG A 170 -6.21 -2.25 -7.00
C ARG A 170 -7.48 -1.48 -6.66
N ILE A 171 -7.44 -0.79 -5.53
CA ILE A 171 -8.55 -0.03 -5.00
C ILE A 171 -8.10 1.31 -4.44
N CYS A 172 -8.92 2.33 -4.65
CA CYS A 172 -8.94 3.57 -3.90
C CYS A 172 -10.28 3.66 -3.18
N ALA A 173 -10.25 3.70 -1.86
CA ALA A 173 -11.47 3.74 -1.07
C ALA A 173 -11.32 4.65 0.15
N VAL A 174 -12.42 5.24 0.61
CA VAL A 174 -12.44 6.22 1.70
C VAL A 174 -13.32 5.71 2.84
N LYS A 175 -12.82 5.82 4.07
CA LYS A 175 -13.60 5.52 5.27
C LYS A 175 -14.64 6.61 5.49
N GLY A 176 -15.88 6.24 5.77
CA GLY A 176 -16.93 7.20 6.10
C GLY A 176 -16.53 8.11 7.26
N ALA A 177 -17.12 9.31 7.31
CA ALA A 177 -17.06 10.12 8.52
C ALA A 177 -17.74 9.33 9.65
N SER A 178 -17.16 9.32 10.85
CA SER A 178 -17.85 8.74 12.02
C SER A 178 -19.21 9.39 12.18
N ALA A 179 -20.26 8.59 12.23
CA ALA A 179 -21.56 9.09 12.66
C ALA A 179 -21.41 9.59 14.12
N HIS A 180 -21.76 10.83 14.34
CA HIS A 180 -21.88 11.41 15.69
C HIS A 180 -23.09 10.83 16.41
#